data_fedcadd3eb7ca1de72d47cc6d3302e91
#
_entry.id   fedcadd3eb7ca1de72d47cc6d3302e91
#
_cell.length_a   1.000
_cell.length_b   1.000
_cell.length_c   1.000
_cell.angle_alpha   90.00
_cell.angle_beta   90.00
_cell.angle_gamma   90.00
#
_symmetry.space_group_name_H-M   'P 1'
#
loop_
_entity.id
_entity.type
_entity.pdbx_description
1 polymer ?
#
loop_
_entity_poly.entity_id
_entity_poly.type
_entity_poly.pdbx_seq_one_letter_code
_entity_poly.pdbx_strand_id
1 'polypeptide(L)'
;MNVSSRDLSDRDPPVRGGGICGSHRAASRGNGARHVHHPQVPTHVTTTAPASTSERQPVWKHGVAVAVVASVATTVLAAVASAAGVSFADSKGASIPIAGFAQLTLAFSLVGVGIAAVMARRARRPRPTFVRTAVALTALSFVPDLTFGFDASSAATLITLHTVAAAIVVPTLARRLTRTR
;
A
#
# COMPACT_ATOMS: atom_id res chain seq x y z
N MET A 1 -13.54 21.27 -47.95
CA MET A 1 -14.94 21.46 -47.56
C MET A 1 -15.12 20.73 -46.23
N ASN A 2 -15.32 21.29 -45.09
CA ASN A 2 -15.87 22.51 -44.59
C ASN A 2 -15.22 22.81 -43.22
N VAL A 3 -14.80 23.98 -43.03
CA VAL A 3 -14.31 24.62 -41.82
C VAL A 3 -15.49 24.78 -40.86
N SER A 4 -15.32 24.54 -39.59
CA SER A 4 -16.12 25.18 -38.57
C SER A 4 -15.31 25.44 -37.29
N SER A 5 -14.84 26.64 -37.25
CA SER A 5 -14.36 27.35 -36.06
C SER A 5 -15.55 27.68 -35.18
N ARG A 6 -15.46 27.47 -33.91
CA ARG A 6 -16.19 28.13 -32.82
C ARG A 6 -15.33 27.99 -31.57
N ASP A 7 -14.91 28.96 -31.03
CA ASP A 7 -15.28 30.30 -30.57
C ASP A 7 -14.80 30.39 -29.11
N LEU A 8 -13.96 31.35 -28.91
CA LEU A 8 -13.42 31.78 -27.62
C LEU A 8 -14.58 32.17 -26.69
N SER A 9 -14.55 31.73 -25.48
CA SER A 9 -15.22 32.38 -24.38
C SER A 9 -14.32 32.48 -23.17
N ASP A 10 -13.67 33.57 -23.17
CA ASP A 10 -13.16 34.40 -22.09
C ASP A 10 -14.09 34.32 -20.86
N ARG A 11 -13.63 33.83 -19.76
CA ARG A 11 -14.24 34.01 -18.44
C ARG A 11 -13.20 34.34 -17.43
N ASP A 12 -12.99 35.62 -17.23
CA ASP A 12 -12.30 36.19 -16.09
C ASP A 12 -12.94 35.78 -14.76
N PRO A 13 -12.14 35.50 -13.71
CA PRO A 13 -12.68 35.35 -12.37
C PRO A 13 -12.91 36.73 -11.70
N PRO A 14 -13.98 36.86 -10.92
CA PRO A 14 -14.26 38.11 -10.22
C PRO A 14 -13.32 38.32 -9.04
N VAL A 15 -12.66 39.46 -9.03
CA VAL A 15 -11.97 40.10 -7.92
C VAL A 15 -13.03 40.55 -6.89
N ARG A 16 -12.95 40.10 -5.68
CA ARG A 16 -13.56 40.70 -4.48
C ARG A 16 -12.42 40.94 -3.50
N GLY A 17 -11.99 42.11 -3.21
CA GLY A 17 -12.67 43.32 -2.67
C GLY A 17 -12.87 43.13 -1.18
N GLY A 18 -11.96 43.55 -0.35
CA GLY A 18 -11.87 44.69 0.53
C GLY A 18 -12.86 44.65 1.70
N GLY A 19 -12.36 44.76 2.92
CA GLY A 19 -13.13 44.98 4.14
C GLY A 19 -12.21 44.93 5.36
N ILE A 20 -11.51 45.99 5.59
CA ILE A 20 -11.66 47.12 6.55
C ILE A 20 -11.87 46.72 8.00
N CYS A 21 -10.86 47.11 8.80
CA CYS A 21 -10.87 47.79 10.10
C CYS A 21 -12.03 47.47 11.06
N GLY A 22 -11.67 47.02 12.25
CA GLY A 22 -12.49 47.06 13.44
C GLY A 22 -11.62 47.13 14.71
N SER A 23 -11.00 48.28 14.92
CA SER A 23 -10.40 48.65 16.19
C SER A 23 -11.49 48.90 17.23
N HIS A 24 -11.58 48.10 18.25
CA HIS A 24 -12.28 48.47 19.48
C HIS A 24 -11.30 48.41 20.66
N ARG A 25 -10.80 49.60 20.95
CA ARG A 25 -10.22 49.97 22.21
C ARG A 25 -11.37 50.08 23.23
N ALA A 26 -11.40 49.22 24.22
CA ALA A 26 -12.15 49.46 25.44
C ALA A 26 -11.18 49.44 26.64
N ALA A 27 -10.91 50.60 27.13
CA ALA A 27 -10.27 50.85 28.40
C ALA A 27 -11.26 50.52 29.52
N SER A 28 -10.94 49.60 30.39
CA SER A 28 -11.59 49.49 31.69
C SER A 28 -10.54 49.63 32.80
N ARG A 29 -10.58 50.80 33.41
CA ARG A 29 -10.01 51.03 34.73
C ARG A 29 -10.86 50.30 35.76
N GLY A 30 -10.22 49.57 36.66
CA GLY A 30 -10.93 48.95 37.79
C GLY A 30 -9.97 48.30 38.78
N ASN A 31 -9.55 49.13 39.69
CA ASN A 31 -9.45 48.93 41.13
C ASN A 31 -8.60 47.77 41.69
N GLY A 32 -7.60 48.21 42.46
CA GLY A 32 -6.67 47.38 43.20
C GLY A 32 -7.29 46.59 44.33
N ALA A 33 -6.96 45.36 44.31
CA ALA A 33 -6.89 44.53 45.51
C ALA A 33 -5.56 43.78 45.43
N ARG A 34 -4.66 44.15 46.32
CA ARG A 34 -3.41 43.41 46.50
C ARG A 34 -3.72 42.08 47.13
N HIS A 35 -3.93 41.08 46.29
CA HIS A 35 -3.87 39.68 46.73
C HIS A 35 -2.38 39.29 46.82
N VAL A 36 -1.94 39.06 48.05
CA VAL A 36 -0.67 38.42 48.35
C VAL A 36 -0.73 37.01 47.76
N HIS A 37 -0.16 36.87 46.59
CA HIS A 37 0.03 35.53 45.99
C HIS A 37 1.17 34.85 46.75
N HIS A 38 0.82 33.87 47.57
CA HIS A 38 1.75 32.82 47.94
C HIS A 38 2.18 32.09 46.68
N PRO A 39 3.49 31.95 46.39
CA PRO A 39 3.96 31.15 45.30
C PRO A 39 3.71 29.66 45.65
N GLN A 40 2.59 29.16 45.22
CA GLN A 40 2.40 27.72 45.15
C GLN A 40 3.34 27.20 44.06
N VAL A 41 4.46 26.62 44.48
CA VAL A 41 5.35 25.87 43.59
C VAL A 41 4.58 24.63 43.16
N PRO A 42 4.13 24.56 41.92
CA PRO A 42 3.55 23.32 41.41
C PRO A 42 4.70 22.31 41.25
N THR A 43 4.79 21.38 42.19
CA THR A 43 5.56 20.14 41.98
C THR A 43 4.88 19.35 40.88
N HIS A 44 5.09 19.75 39.63
CA HIS A 44 4.81 18.89 38.48
C HIS A 44 5.80 17.74 38.56
N VAL A 45 5.34 16.64 39.17
CA VAL A 45 5.94 15.34 38.95
C VAL A 45 5.71 15.04 37.45
N THR A 46 6.65 15.42 36.63
CA THR A 46 6.71 15.02 35.24
C THR A 46 6.99 13.53 35.23
N THR A 47 5.91 12.74 35.30
CA THR A 47 5.99 11.34 34.93
C THR A 47 6.30 11.31 33.45
N THR A 48 7.59 11.26 33.12
CA THR A 48 8.08 11.01 31.77
C THR A 48 7.66 9.58 31.45
N ALA A 49 6.46 9.42 30.90
CA ALA A 49 6.10 8.19 30.22
C ALA A 49 7.21 7.91 29.19
N PRO A 50 7.81 6.71 29.18
CA PRO A 50 8.79 6.39 28.16
C PRO A 50 8.10 6.58 26.81
N ALA A 51 8.59 7.56 26.04
CA ALA A 51 8.20 7.73 24.65
C ALA A 51 8.50 6.39 24.01
N SER A 52 7.45 5.61 23.76
CA SER A 52 7.53 4.43 22.90
C SER A 52 8.00 4.96 21.55
N THR A 53 9.30 4.93 21.34
CA THR A 53 9.90 5.08 20.03
C THR A 53 9.30 3.94 19.20
N SER A 54 8.20 4.26 18.54
CA SER A 54 7.66 3.43 17.47
C SER A 54 8.75 3.39 16.41
N GLU A 55 9.69 2.50 16.61
CA GLU A 55 10.76 2.18 15.68
C GLU A 55 10.08 1.92 14.34
N ARG A 56 10.21 2.86 13.40
CA ARG A 56 9.67 2.73 12.06
C ARG A 56 10.33 1.52 11.44
N GLN A 57 9.72 0.36 11.67
CA GLN A 57 10.22 -0.89 11.12
C GLN A 57 10.29 -0.75 9.59
N PRO A 58 11.45 -0.97 9.00
CA PRO A 58 11.65 -0.76 7.58
C PRO A 58 10.69 -1.65 6.79
N VAL A 59 10.06 -1.09 5.76
CA VAL A 59 9.03 -1.73 4.90
C VAL A 59 9.48 -3.11 4.41
N TRP A 60 10.79 -3.32 4.20
CA TRP A 60 11.35 -4.56 3.70
C TRP A 60 11.23 -5.74 4.67
N LYS A 61 11.39 -5.53 6.01
CA LYS A 61 11.27 -6.62 6.99
C LYS A 61 9.87 -7.23 6.99
N HIS A 62 8.85 -6.37 6.95
CA HIS A 62 7.47 -6.82 6.83
C HIS A 62 7.17 -7.42 5.46
N GLY A 63 7.79 -6.88 4.41
CA GLY A 63 7.67 -7.40 3.05
C GLY A 63 8.20 -8.84 2.96
N VAL A 64 9.36 -9.12 3.55
CA VAL A 64 9.93 -10.48 3.62
C VAL A 64 9.01 -11.42 4.39
N ALA A 65 8.50 -11.02 5.55
CA ALA A 65 7.57 -11.84 6.32
C ALA A 65 6.30 -12.19 5.51
N VAL A 66 5.74 -11.22 4.79
CA VAL A 66 4.58 -11.44 3.92
C VAL A 66 4.91 -12.36 2.75
N ALA A 67 6.09 -12.22 2.16
CA ALA A 67 6.55 -13.09 1.08
C ALA A 67 6.68 -14.55 1.54
N VAL A 68 7.19 -14.78 2.75
CA VAL A 68 7.26 -16.12 3.36
C VAL A 68 5.85 -16.67 3.60
N VAL A 69 4.94 -15.88 4.17
CA VAL A 69 3.55 -16.32 4.40
C VAL A 69 2.86 -16.68 3.07
N ALA A 70 3.01 -15.85 2.04
CA ALA A 70 2.45 -16.14 0.72
C ALA A 70 3.05 -17.42 0.11
N SER A 71 4.37 -17.62 0.24
CA SER A 71 5.06 -18.82 -0.23
C SER A 71 4.55 -20.09 0.48
N VAL A 72 4.39 -20.05 1.80
CA VAL A 72 3.84 -21.19 2.55
C VAL A 72 2.40 -21.47 2.13
N ALA A 73 1.55 -20.42 2.05
CA ALA A 73 0.16 -20.58 1.68
C ALA A 73 -0.02 -21.20 0.27
N THR A 74 0.72 -20.70 -0.72
CA THR A 74 0.65 -21.25 -2.09
C THR A 74 1.21 -22.66 -2.17
N THR A 75 2.27 -22.98 -1.41
CA THR A 75 2.83 -24.33 -1.38
C THR A 75 1.85 -25.34 -0.78
N VAL A 76 1.19 -24.97 0.31
CA VAL A 76 0.17 -25.82 0.94
C VAL A 76 -1.00 -26.06 -0.02
N LEU A 77 -1.48 -25.00 -0.70
CA LEU A 77 -2.55 -25.14 -1.67
C LEU A 77 -2.14 -25.99 -2.87
N ALA A 78 -0.90 -25.85 -3.37
CA ALA A 78 -0.37 -26.68 -4.44
C ALA A 78 -0.25 -28.14 -4.01
N ALA A 79 0.18 -28.41 -2.77
CA ALA A 79 0.26 -29.77 -2.22
C ALA A 79 -1.13 -30.41 -2.10
N VAL A 80 -2.14 -29.66 -1.62
CA VAL A 80 -3.53 -30.13 -1.55
C VAL A 80 -4.08 -30.41 -2.95
N ALA A 81 -3.85 -29.54 -3.92
CA ALA A 81 -4.29 -29.74 -5.30
C ALA A 81 -3.61 -30.96 -5.93
N SER A 82 -2.32 -31.15 -5.69
CA SER A 82 -1.58 -32.35 -6.16
C SER A 82 -2.14 -33.63 -5.53
N ALA A 83 -2.45 -33.61 -4.22
CA ALA A 83 -3.10 -34.74 -3.55
C ALA A 83 -4.52 -35.02 -4.09
N ALA A 84 -5.19 -34.00 -4.62
CA ALA A 84 -6.47 -34.13 -5.30
C ALA A 84 -6.35 -34.57 -6.78
N GLY A 85 -5.15 -34.88 -7.26
CA GLY A 85 -4.91 -35.42 -8.62
C GLY A 85 -4.52 -34.37 -9.66
N VAL A 86 -4.27 -33.10 -9.29
CA VAL A 86 -3.76 -32.08 -10.22
C VAL A 86 -2.30 -32.36 -10.53
N SER A 87 -1.96 -32.58 -11.81
CA SER A 87 -0.63 -33.01 -12.23
C SER A 87 0.41 -31.92 -12.32
N PHE A 88 -0.02 -30.66 -12.57
CA PHE A 88 0.85 -29.51 -12.87
C PHE A 88 1.83 -29.78 -14.03
N ALA A 89 1.50 -30.71 -14.92
CA ALA A 89 2.29 -31.04 -16.09
C ALA A 89 1.91 -30.14 -17.26
N ASP A 90 2.90 -29.67 -17.99
CA ASP A 90 2.71 -28.96 -19.26
C ASP A 90 2.46 -29.92 -20.41
N SER A 91 2.24 -29.36 -21.61
CA SER A 91 2.03 -30.15 -22.83
C SER A 91 3.20 -31.07 -23.22
N LYS A 92 4.39 -30.87 -22.64
CA LYS A 92 5.59 -31.69 -22.86
C LYS A 92 5.80 -32.73 -21.75
N GLY A 93 4.91 -32.79 -20.76
CA GLY A 93 4.99 -33.71 -19.63
C GLY A 93 5.93 -33.25 -18.51
N ALA A 94 6.46 -32.05 -18.58
CA ALA A 94 7.26 -31.49 -17.50
C ALA A 94 6.33 -30.98 -16.39
N SER A 95 6.45 -31.53 -15.19
CA SER A 95 5.65 -31.12 -14.03
C SER A 95 6.39 -30.15 -13.12
N ILE A 96 5.66 -29.21 -12.51
CA ILE A 96 6.22 -28.27 -11.53
C ILE A 96 6.31 -29.00 -10.19
N PRO A 97 7.51 -29.17 -9.60
CA PRO A 97 7.65 -29.78 -8.29
C PRO A 97 7.05 -28.87 -7.21
N ILE A 98 6.49 -29.45 -6.14
CA ILE A 98 5.85 -28.68 -5.04
C ILE A 98 6.81 -27.64 -4.44
N ALA A 99 8.09 -27.96 -4.28
CA ALA A 99 9.11 -27.02 -3.83
C ALA A 99 9.29 -25.82 -4.79
N GLY A 100 9.03 -26.00 -6.08
CA GLY A 100 9.08 -24.94 -7.09
C GLY A 100 8.06 -23.82 -6.81
N PHE A 101 6.87 -24.16 -6.31
CA PHE A 101 5.86 -23.17 -5.92
C PHE A 101 6.37 -22.29 -4.78
N ALA A 102 7.03 -22.87 -3.76
CA ALA A 102 7.63 -22.10 -2.68
C ALA A 102 8.69 -21.12 -3.19
N GLN A 103 9.61 -21.60 -4.02
CA GLN A 103 10.73 -20.82 -4.55
C GLN A 103 10.24 -19.68 -5.46
N LEU A 104 9.36 -20.00 -6.41
CA LEU A 104 8.83 -19.01 -7.36
C LEU A 104 8.00 -17.94 -6.63
N THR A 105 7.08 -18.37 -5.74
CA THR A 105 6.26 -17.40 -4.98
C THR A 105 7.14 -16.51 -4.10
N LEU A 106 8.15 -17.06 -3.44
CA LEU A 106 9.07 -16.27 -2.63
C LEU A 106 9.84 -15.27 -3.50
N ALA A 107 10.44 -15.74 -4.59
CA ALA A 107 11.22 -14.88 -5.49
C ALA A 107 10.37 -13.73 -6.06
N PHE A 108 9.21 -14.02 -6.62
CA PHE A 108 8.33 -12.99 -7.20
C PHE A 108 7.73 -12.06 -6.14
N SER A 109 7.43 -12.57 -4.94
CA SER A 109 6.99 -11.73 -3.82
C SER A 109 8.09 -10.76 -3.38
N LEU A 110 9.35 -11.19 -3.34
CA LEU A 110 10.48 -10.32 -3.04
C LEU A 110 10.69 -9.25 -4.12
N VAL A 111 10.51 -9.59 -5.39
CA VAL A 111 10.48 -8.59 -6.49
C VAL A 111 9.36 -7.58 -6.24
N GLY A 112 8.15 -8.03 -5.86
CA GLY A 112 7.03 -7.15 -5.49
C GLY A 112 7.36 -6.21 -4.32
N VAL A 113 8.07 -6.70 -3.30
CA VAL A 113 8.58 -5.88 -2.18
C VAL A 113 9.57 -4.84 -2.67
N GLY A 114 10.48 -5.20 -3.59
CA GLY A 114 11.42 -4.29 -4.22
C GLY A 114 10.70 -3.17 -4.99
N ILE A 115 9.71 -3.53 -5.80
CA ILE A 115 8.86 -2.57 -6.54
C ILE A 115 8.15 -1.62 -5.56
N ALA A 116 7.54 -2.15 -4.49
CA ALA A 116 6.90 -1.35 -3.46
C ALA A 116 7.87 -0.36 -2.80
N ALA A 117 9.09 -0.81 -2.48
CA ALA A 117 10.12 0.03 -1.88
C ALA A 117 10.59 1.16 -2.82
N VAL A 118 10.78 0.87 -4.11
CA VAL A 118 11.12 1.88 -5.12
C VAL A 118 9.98 2.89 -5.29
N MET A 119 8.74 2.41 -5.37
CA MET A 119 7.57 3.29 -5.50
C MET A 119 7.35 4.15 -4.26
N ALA A 120 7.63 3.64 -3.06
CA ALA A 120 7.57 4.42 -1.82
C ALA A 120 8.52 5.63 -1.85
N ARG A 121 9.65 5.51 -2.54
CA ARG A 121 10.67 6.56 -2.64
C ARG A 121 10.48 7.51 -3.83
N ARG A 122 9.96 7.03 -4.96
CA ARG A 122 9.95 7.77 -6.23
C ARG A 122 8.56 8.19 -6.71
N ALA A 123 7.49 7.52 -6.31
CA ALA A 123 6.15 7.81 -6.81
C ALA A 123 5.47 8.94 -6.03
N ARG A 124 4.83 9.88 -6.74
CA ARG A 124 3.99 10.93 -6.12
C ARG A 124 2.78 10.36 -5.38
N ARG A 125 2.23 9.24 -5.87
CA ARG A 125 1.11 8.50 -5.27
C ARG A 125 1.47 7.01 -5.18
N PRO A 126 2.31 6.60 -4.21
CA PRO A 126 2.91 5.27 -4.20
C PRO A 126 1.88 4.14 -4.10
N ARG A 127 0.86 4.29 -3.26
CA ARG A 127 -0.17 3.26 -3.07
C ARG A 127 -0.97 2.94 -4.34
N PRO A 128 -1.67 3.89 -5.00
CA PRO A 128 -2.45 3.54 -6.18
C PRO A 128 -1.58 3.08 -7.35
N THR A 129 -0.37 3.62 -7.50
CA THR A 129 0.57 3.17 -8.52
C THR A 129 0.99 1.73 -8.27
N PHE A 130 1.37 1.39 -7.03
CA PHE A 130 1.74 0.02 -6.65
C PHE A 130 0.59 -0.97 -6.91
N VAL A 131 -0.64 -0.65 -6.45
CA VAL A 131 -1.78 -1.55 -6.64
C VAL A 131 -2.06 -1.80 -8.12
N ARG A 132 -2.05 -0.75 -8.95
CA ARG A 132 -2.26 -0.90 -10.40
C ARG A 132 -1.18 -1.78 -11.05
N THR A 133 0.08 -1.54 -10.70
CA THR A 133 1.20 -2.35 -11.21
C THR A 133 1.09 -3.80 -10.74
N ALA A 134 0.79 -4.03 -9.46
CA ALA A 134 0.64 -5.37 -8.93
C ALA A 134 -0.51 -6.14 -9.59
N VAL A 135 -1.67 -5.50 -9.79
CA VAL A 135 -2.80 -6.09 -10.50
C VAL A 135 -2.44 -6.42 -11.95
N ALA A 136 -1.76 -5.50 -12.66
CA ALA A 136 -1.31 -5.73 -14.02
C ALA A 136 -0.33 -6.91 -14.12
N LEU A 137 0.64 -7.01 -13.20
CA LEU A 137 1.59 -8.11 -13.14
C LEU A 137 0.90 -9.44 -12.80
N THR A 138 -0.07 -9.44 -11.89
CA THR A 138 -0.87 -10.64 -11.58
C THR A 138 -1.68 -11.08 -12.79
N ALA A 139 -2.32 -10.17 -13.50
CA ALA A 139 -3.04 -10.52 -14.74
C ALA A 139 -2.08 -11.06 -15.82
N LEU A 140 -0.89 -10.49 -15.94
CA LEU A 140 0.13 -10.96 -16.87
C LEU A 140 0.65 -12.36 -16.51
N SER A 141 0.67 -12.71 -15.21
CA SER A 141 1.09 -14.06 -14.78
C SER A 141 0.11 -15.17 -15.19
N PHE A 142 -1.13 -14.83 -15.54
CA PHE A 142 -2.09 -15.81 -16.07
C PHE A 142 -1.80 -16.20 -17.51
N VAL A 143 -1.04 -15.38 -18.25
CA VAL A 143 -0.72 -15.69 -19.65
C VAL A 143 0.04 -17.02 -19.79
N PRO A 144 1.14 -17.27 -19.09
CA PRO A 144 1.82 -18.56 -19.15
C PRO A 144 0.92 -19.72 -18.69
N ASP A 145 0.09 -19.53 -17.67
CA ASP A 145 -0.80 -20.56 -17.16
C ASP A 145 -1.81 -21.06 -18.24
N LEU A 146 -2.19 -20.13 -19.14
CA LEU A 146 -3.12 -20.42 -20.23
C LEU A 146 -2.44 -20.84 -21.53
N THR A 147 -1.16 -20.56 -21.72
CA THR A 147 -0.46 -20.75 -23.01
C THR A 147 0.53 -21.90 -23.02
N PHE A 148 1.03 -22.36 -21.87
CA PHE A 148 2.01 -23.44 -21.80
C PHE A 148 1.39 -24.85 -21.95
N GLY A 149 0.07 -24.93 -22.20
CA GLY A 149 -0.61 -26.19 -22.49
C GLY A 149 -0.83 -27.05 -21.26
N PHE A 150 -0.99 -26.43 -20.09
CA PHE A 150 -1.50 -27.10 -18.90
C PHE A 150 -2.93 -27.55 -19.11
N ASP A 151 -3.33 -28.68 -18.52
CA ASP A 151 -4.72 -29.07 -18.46
C ASP A 151 -5.58 -28.09 -17.70
N ALA A 152 -6.89 -28.08 -17.91
CA ALA A 152 -7.80 -27.09 -17.35
C ALA A 152 -7.77 -27.06 -15.82
N SER A 153 -7.56 -28.20 -15.15
CA SER A 153 -7.48 -28.27 -13.68
C SER A 153 -6.19 -27.66 -13.17
N SER A 154 -5.07 -27.90 -13.82
CA SER A 154 -3.75 -27.32 -13.50
C SER A 154 -3.76 -25.81 -13.77
N ALA A 155 -4.26 -25.35 -14.91
CA ALA A 155 -4.35 -23.92 -15.24
C ALA A 155 -5.24 -23.16 -14.23
N ALA A 156 -6.43 -23.68 -13.90
CA ALA A 156 -7.33 -23.08 -12.92
C ALA A 156 -6.68 -23.01 -11.53
N THR A 157 -5.94 -24.05 -11.14
CA THR A 157 -5.22 -24.07 -9.87
C THR A 157 -4.10 -23.04 -9.86
N LEU A 158 -3.29 -22.94 -10.92
CA LEU A 158 -2.22 -21.94 -11.04
C LEU A 158 -2.76 -20.50 -10.94
N ILE A 159 -3.84 -20.19 -11.66
CA ILE A 159 -4.52 -18.88 -11.57
C ILE A 159 -5.00 -18.62 -10.13
N THR A 160 -5.54 -19.63 -9.46
CA THR A 160 -5.95 -19.51 -8.05
C THR A 160 -4.76 -19.23 -7.15
N LEU A 161 -3.64 -19.92 -7.32
CA LEU A 161 -2.41 -19.69 -6.54
C LEU A 161 -1.89 -18.28 -6.74
N HIS A 162 -1.85 -17.75 -7.97
CA HIS A 162 -1.46 -16.37 -8.25
C HIS A 162 -2.39 -15.36 -7.58
N THR A 163 -3.70 -15.62 -7.64
CA THR A 163 -4.72 -14.77 -7.01
C THR A 163 -4.57 -14.75 -5.49
N VAL A 164 -4.36 -15.91 -4.86
CA VAL A 164 -4.14 -16.01 -3.40
C VAL A 164 -2.86 -15.30 -2.99
N ALA A 165 -1.75 -15.52 -3.71
CA ALA A 165 -0.50 -14.81 -3.44
C ALA A 165 -0.68 -13.28 -3.53
N ALA A 166 -1.35 -12.80 -4.59
CA ALA A 166 -1.64 -11.38 -4.77
C ALA A 166 -2.56 -10.84 -3.66
N ALA A 167 -3.59 -11.59 -3.25
CA ALA A 167 -4.51 -11.20 -2.18
C ALA A 167 -3.83 -11.07 -0.82
N ILE A 168 -2.76 -11.80 -0.57
CA ILE A 168 -1.95 -11.69 0.65
C ILE A 168 -0.96 -10.52 0.56
N VAL A 169 -0.20 -10.45 -0.52
CA VAL A 169 0.94 -9.54 -0.68
C VAL A 169 0.48 -8.11 -0.95
N VAL A 170 -0.45 -7.91 -1.91
CA VAL A 170 -0.82 -6.58 -2.40
C VAL A 170 -1.47 -5.71 -1.32
N PRO A 171 -2.51 -6.14 -0.58
CA PRO A 171 -3.13 -5.28 0.43
C PRO A 171 -2.20 -4.99 1.59
N THR A 172 -1.35 -5.96 1.96
CA THR A 172 -0.42 -5.81 3.07
C THR A 172 0.64 -4.76 2.77
N LEU A 173 1.27 -4.80 1.59
CA LEU A 173 2.23 -3.79 1.14
C LEU A 173 1.57 -2.44 0.87
N ALA A 174 0.38 -2.42 0.26
CA ALA A 174 -0.36 -1.19 -0.02
C ALA A 174 -0.72 -0.40 1.25
N ARG A 175 -1.08 -1.08 2.35
CA ARG A 175 -1.34 -0.46 3.66
C ARG A 175 -0.08 0.17 4.26
N ARG A 176 1.08 -0.39 4.01
CA ARG A 176 2.36 0.17 4.48
C ARG A 176 2.75 1.43 3.71
N LEU A 177 2.45 1.50 2.42
CA LEU A 177 2.72 2.67 1.57
C LEU A 177 1.90 3.91 1.98
N THR A 178 0.81 3.79 2.73
CA THR A 178 0.05 4.92 3.28
C THR A 178 0.62 5.47 4.57
N ARG A 179 1.36 4.67 5.35
CA ARG A 179 1.88 5.06 6.67
C ARG A 179 3.25 5.76 6.60
N THR A 180 3.86 5.84 5.44
CA THR A 180 5.19 6.44 5.24
C THR A 180 5.15 7.94 4.90
N ARG A 181 3.98 8.58 4.94
CA ARG A 181 3.80 10.03 4.76
C ARG A 181 3.52 10.74 6.07
#